data_d5650bd7e15114dc288bb77e16652fe8
#
_entry.id   d5650bd7e15114dc288bb77e16652fe8
#
_cell.length_a   1.000
_cell.length_b   1.000
_cell.length_c   1.000
_cell.angle_alpha   90.00
_cell.angle_beta   90.00
_cell.angle_gamma   90.00
#
_symmetry.space_group_name_H-M   'P 1'
#
loop_
_entity.id
_entity.type
_entity.pdbx_description
1 polymer ?
#
loop_
_entity_poly.entity_id
_entity_poly.type
_entity_poly.pdbx_seq_one_letter_code
_entity_poly.pdbx_strand_id
1 'polypeptide(L)'
;MLLLTPVKAQYVYVDIPDTTLEKNGDFFDLDVNNDSILDFRFTQYRDTGSTGLIDHSIISPFDSSGSALHGQQRGFFFYADKLQVGDDISLTSSSWQGFSPNDYFGTIEYRFDSVSDPNSQWKNNDEGYIGVSVVNKDSLQFAWVRVQVEDGQRIILKDYAYQQKLDSSIFAGHLWISIESNYLSGYMGFVSKDKLILIRPENSLAARTSIYNSDGKILISGNWVGSEWSMPIHIFKSSFITVVSESIDGIWVEKIFIAQ
;
A
#
# COMPACT_ATOMS: atom_id res chain seq x y z
N MET A 1 -33.67 -8.00 -20.34
CA MET A 1 -32.34 -7.47 -20.77
C MET A 1 -31.68 -6.93 -19.51
N LEU A 2 -30.84 -7.75 -18.88
CA LEU A 2 -30.08 -7.32 -17.69
C LEU A 2 -28.93 -6.43 -18.22
N LEU A 3 -28.93 -5.17 -17.82
CA LEU A 3 -27.78 -4.30 -18.02
C LEU A 3 -26.71 -4.70 -17.01
N LEU A 4 -25.70 -5.43 -17.46
CA LEU A 4 -24.48 -5.66 -16.70
C LEU A 4 -23.74 -4.31 -16.57
N THR A 5 -23.85 -3.67 -15.42
CA THR A 5 -22.98 -2.54 -15.10
C THR A 5 -21.57 -3.09 -14.87
N PRO A 6 -20.54 -2.59 -15.59
CA PRO A 6 -19.18 -3.00 -15.31
C PRO A 6 -18.83 -2.56 -13.89
N VAL A 7 -18.42 -3.51 -13.07
CA VAL A 7 -17.94 -3.22 -11.74
C VAL A 7 -16.49 -2.79 -11.85
N LYS A 8 -16.18 -1.65 -11.23
CA LYS A 8 -14.82 -1.13 -11.17
C LYS A 8 -14.08 -1.74 -9.98
N ALA A 9 -12.82 -2.08 -10.17
CA ALA A 9 -11.95 -2.47 -9.06
C ALA A 9 -12.05 -1.43 -7.93
N GLN A 10 -12.08 -1.87 -6.68
CA GLN A 10 -12.17 -0.96 -5.54
C GLN A 10 -10.86 -0.19 -5.33
N TYR A 11 -9.73 -0.83 -5.66
CA TYR A 11 -8.38 -0.27 -5.56
C TYR A 11 -7.69 -0.31 -6.90
N VAL A 12 -6.91 0.72 -7.18
CA VAL A 12 -5.98 0.74 -8.29
C VAL A 12 -4.58 0.57 -7.72
N TYR A 13 -3.90 -0.47 -8.15
CA TYR A 13 -2.50 -0.72 -7.84
C TYR A 13 -1.63 -0.31 -9.01
N VAL A 14 -0.55 0.37 -8.73
CA VAL A 14 0.44 0.80 -9.72
C VAL A 14 1.82 0.35 -9.27
N ASP A 15 2.40 -0.56 -10.03
CA ASP A 15 3.79 -0.96 -9.92
C ASP A 15 4.63 0.05 -10.72
N ILE A 16 5.51 0.76 -10.03
CA ILE A 16 6.46 1.68 -10.65
C ILE A 16 7.85 1.02 -10.66
N PRO A 17 8.67 1.25 -11.68
CA PRO A 17 10.07 0.83 -11.61
C PRO A 17 10.71 1.38 -10.33
N ASP A 18 11.35 0.51 -9.54
CA ASP A 18 12.03 0.90 -8.31
C ASP A 18 12.86 2.17 -8.53
N THR A 19 12.40 3.28 -7.97
CA THR A 19 13.00 4.60 -8.18
C THR A 19 13.81 4.98 -6.95
N THR A 20 15.12 5.11 -7.13
CA THR A 20 16.05 5.43 -6.04
C THR A 20 16.40 6.90 -6.03
N LEU A 21 16.21 7.56 -4.87
CA LEU A 21 16.64 8.92 -4.57
C LEU A 21 17.81 8.85 -3.59
N GLU A 22 19.01 9.22 -4.03
CA GLU A 22 20.24 9.03 -3.26
C GLU A 22 21.08 10.31 -3.15
N LYS A 23 21.06 11.14 -4.20
CA LYS A 23 21.87 12.37 -4.24
C LYS A 23 21.12 13.54 -3.62
N ASN A 24 21.87 14.53 -3.15
CA ASN A 24 21.26 15.78 -2.70
C ASN A 24 20.40 16.42 -3.80
N GLY A 25 19.13 16.61 -3.48
CA GLY A 25 18.15 17.19 -4.39
C GLY A 25 17.50 16.21 -5.37
N ASP A 26 17.83 14.91 -5.32
CA ASP A 26 17.05 13.93 -6.07
C ASP A 26 15.60 13.96 -5.62
N PHE A 27 14.67 13.92 -6.57
CA PHE A 27 13.25 13.95 -6.28
C PHE A 27 12.44 13.05 -7.21
N PHE A 28 11.26 12.69 -6.75
CA PHE A 28 10.25 11.99 -7.54
C PHE A 28 8.88 12.63 -7.28
N ASP A 29 8.22 13.04 -8.35
CA ASP A 29 6.88 13.61 -8.31
C ASP A 29 5.83 12.54 -8.59
N LEU A 30 4.84 12.45 -7.73
CA LEU A 30 3.80 11.43 -7.77
C LEU A 30 2.42 12.08 -7.98
N ASP A 31 1.74 11.65 -9.03
CA ASP A 31 0.30 11.80 -9.26
C ASP A 31 -0.35 10.47 -8.81
N VAL A 32 -0.98 10.48 -7.64
CA VAL A 32 -1.48 9.27 -6.99
C VAL A 32 -2.69 8.67 -7.72
N ASN A 33 -3.59 9.53 -8.19
CA ASN A 33 -4.86 9.11 -8.76
C ASN A 33 -4.92 9.20 -10.29
N ASN A 34 -3.79 9.59 -10.91
CA ASN A 34 -3.60 9.74 -12.35
C ASN A 34 -4.59 10.74 -12.99
N ASP A 35 -4.83 11.85 -12.30
CA ASP A 35 -5.68 12.94 -12.79
C ASP A 35 -4.89 14.07 -13.47
N SER A 36 -3.59 13.90 -13.63
CA SER A 36 -2.61 14.83 -14.19
C SER A 36 -2.29 16.04 -13.28
N ILE A 37 -2.65 15.95 -12.02
CA ILE A 37 -2.25 16.88 -10.97
C ILE A 37 -1.22 16.18 -10.09
N LEU A 38 -0.06 16.79 -9.90
CA LEU A 38 0.94 16.22 -9.00
C LEU A 38 0.50 16.40 -7.55
N ASP A 39 0.51 15.31 -6.78
CA ASP A 39 0.04 15.27 -5.41
C ASP A 39 1.15 15.40 -4.39
N PHE A 40 2.26 14.67 -4.61
CA PHE A 40 3.38 14.60 -3.68
C PHE A 40 4.73 14.66 -4.39
N ARG A 41 5.70 15.24 -3.68
CA ARG A 41 7.12 15.15 -4.05
C ARG A 41 7.88 14.41 -2.94
N PHE A 42 8.56 13.34 -3.31
CA PHE A 42 9.59 12.73 -2.48
C PHE A 42 10.93 13.37 -2.79
N THR A 43 11.72 13.68 -1.77
CA THR A 43 13.02 14.36 -1.96
C THR A 43 14.03 13.75 -1.00
N GLN A 44 15.24 13.51 -1.50
CA GLN A 44 16.42 13.23 -0.67
C GLN A 44 17.24 14.52 -0.57
N TYR A 45 17.37 15.02 0.65
CA TYR A 45 18.22 16.17 0.95
C TYR A 45 19.46 15.70 1.71
N ARG A 46 20.60 16.24 1.31
CA ARG A 46 21.89 16.02 1.97
C ARG A 46 22.67 17.32 1.99
N ASP A 47 23.13 17.74 3.16
CA ASP A 47 23.95 18.92 3.31
C ASP A 47 25.11 18.64 4.27
N THR A 48 26.29 19.18 3.92
CA THR A 48 27.46 19.22 4.78
C THR A 48 27.64 20.65 5.28
N GLY A 49 26.80 21.03 6.24
CA GLY A 49 26.87 22.35 6.86
C GLY A 49 28.09 22.51 7.77
N SER A 50 28.32 23.74 8.26
CA SER A 50 29.39 24.05 9.22
C SER A 50 29.25 23.30 10.57
N THR A 51 28.08 22.70 10.83
CA THR A 51 27.73 22.04 12.11
C THR A 51 27.70 20.52 12.02
N GLY A 52 27.74 19.93 10.83
CA GLY A 52 27.69 18.48 10.63
C GLY A 52 27.01 18.06 9.34
N LEU A 53 26.93 16.75 9.11
CA LEU A 53 26.25 16.15 7.98
C LEU A 53 24.78 15.99 8.30
N ILE A 54 23.90 16.48 7.42
CA ILE A 54 22.46 16.28 7.45
C ILE A 54 22.05 15.37 6.30
N ASP A 55 21.36 14.28 6.61
CA ASP A 55 20.60 13.47 5.65
C ASP A 55 19.11 13.56 6.01
N HIS A 56 18.28 13.93 5.04
CA HIS A 56 16.84 14.12 5.28
C HIS A 56 16.02 13.57 4.12
N SER A 57 15.26 12.55 4.40
CA SER A 57 14.29 11.95 3.49
C SER A 57 12.91 12.57 3.73
N ILE A 58 12.31 13.13 2.71
CA ILE A 58 11.16 14.03 2.80
C ILE A 58 10.06 13.58 1.85
N ILE A 59 8.80 13.77 2.26
CA ILE A 59 7.62 13.75 1.40
C ILE A 59 6.86 15.06 1.58
N SER A 60 6.54 15.75 0.50
CA SER A 60 5.84 17.05 0.52
C SER A 60 4.59 16.98 -0.34
N PRO A 61 3.40 17.28 0.20
CA PRO A 61 2.23 17.53 -0.64
C PRO A 61 2.42 18.80 -1.48
N PHE A 62 1.84 18.82 -2.70
CA PHE A 62 1.77 20.02 -3.50
C PHE A 62 0.59 20.90 -3.06
N ASP A 63 0.80 22.24 -3.07
CA ASP A 63 -0.23 23.22 -2.68
C ASP A 63 -1.51 23.11 -3.51
N SER A 64 -1.35 22.85 -4.81
CA SER A 64 -2.46 22.82 -5.76
C SER A 64 -3.36 21.59 -5.64
N SER A 65 -2.90 20.53 -4.97
CA SER A 65 -3.60 19.25 -4.95
C SER A 65 -4.58 19.10 -3.77
N GLY A 66 -4.42 19.90 -2.71
CA GLY A 66 -5.16 19.69 -1.44
C GLY A 66 -4.78 18.37 -0.75
N SER A 67 -3.70 17.75 -1.16
CA SER A 67 -3.23 16.47 -0.64
C SER A 67 -2.74 16.57 0.80
N ALA A 68 -2.84 15.47 1.54
CA ALA A 68 -2.37 15.41 2.92
C ALA A 68 -1.63 14.10 3.21
N LEU A 69 -0.73 14.18 4.19
CA LEU A 69 0.12 13.11 4.64
C LEU A 69 -0.36 12.55 5.98
N HIS A 70 -0.41 11.25 6.10
CA HIS A 70 -0.66 10.53 7.34
C HIS A 70 0.59 10.51 8.22
N GLY A 71 0.47 11.00 9.46
CA GLY A 71 1.63 11.06 10.35
C GLY A 71 1.36 11.79 11.65
N GLN A 72 2.42 12.18 12.34
CA GLN A 72 2.33 12.85 13.63
C GLN A 72 3.43 13.88 13.81
N GLN A 73 3.08 14.98 14.48
CA GLN A 73 4.08 15.93 14.99
C GLN A 73 4.88 15.28 16.11
N ARG A 74 6.21 15.19 15.93
CA ARG A 74 7.14 14.68 16.95
C ARG A 74 8.37 15.61 17.00
N GLY A 75 8.52 16.29 18.11
CA GLY A 75 9.58 17.31 18.22
C GLY A 75 9.37 18.44 17.21
N PHE A 76 10.41 18.71 16.42
CA PHE A 76 10.39 19.80 15.43
C PHE A 76 9.74 19.44 14.11
N PHE A 77 9.59 18.15 13.81
CA PHE A 77 9.12 17.69 12.52
C PHE A 77 7.77 16.99 12.59
N PHE A 78 7.01 17.08 11.51
CA PHE A 78 5.90 16.18 11.26
C PHE A 78 6.46 14.92 10.59
N TYR A 79 6.40 13.78 11.27
CA TYR A 79 6.89 12.51 10.76
C TYR A 79 5.80 11.75 10.04
N ALA A 80 6.11 11.28 8.83
CA ALA A 80 5.31 10.29 8.13
C ALA A 80 5.26 9.00 8.96
N ASP A 81 4.07 8.51 9.27
CA ASP A 81 3.94 7.25 9.96
C ASP A 81 4.38 6.09 9.05
N LYS A 82 5.16 5.18 9.64
CA LYS A 82 5.52 3.92 9.00
C LYS A 82 4.43 2.89 9.27
N LEU A 83 3.57 2.70 8.28
CA LEU A 83 2.47 1.75 8.35
C LEU A 83 2.94 0.35 7.98
N GLN A 84 2.30 -0.64 8.59
CA GLN A 84 2.46 -2.05 8.30
C GLN A 84 1.32 -2.53 7.40
N VAL A 85 1.51 -3.70 6.78
CA VAL A 85 0.43 -4.33 6.01
C VAL A 85 -0.81 -4.49 6.89
N GLY A 86 -1.95 -3.96 6.43
CA GLY A 86 -3.24 -4.05 7.10
C GLY A 86 -3.58 -2.87 8.00
N ASP A 87 -2.69 -1.89 8.18
CA ASP A 87 -3.01 -0.66 8.90
C ASP A 87 -4.05 0.17 8.13
N ASP A 88 -5.05 0.68 8.85
CA ASP A 88 -6.14 1.48 8.27
C ASP A 88 -5.68 2.89 7.92
N ILE A 89 -6.01 3.32 6.71
CA ILE A 89 -5.78 4.67 6.21
C ILE A 89 -7.15 5.29 5.93
N SER A 90 -7.58 6.14 6.85
CA SER A 90 -8.88 6.81 6.84
C SER A 90 -8.79 8.18 7.51
N LEU A 91 -9.84 8.98 7.44
CA LEU A 91 -9.89 10.27 8.15
C LEU A 91 -9.67 10.16 9.67
N THR A 92 -9.98 9.00 10.24
CA THR A 92 -9.98 8.77 11.69
C THR A 92 -8.77 8.01 12.17
N SER A 93 -7.91 7.52 11.28
CA SER A 93 -6.81 6.62 11.63
C SER A 93 -5.62 7.32 12.29
N SER A 94 -5.38 8.62 11.99
CA SER A 94 -4.27 9.39 12.57
C SER A 94 -4.44 10.89 12.30
N SER A 95 -3.41 11.66 12.62
CA SER A 95 -3.32 13.06 12.23
C SER A 95 -2.92 13.18 10.76
N TRP A 96 -3.50 14.16 10.09
CA TRP A 96 -3.23 14.47 8.70
C TRP A 96 -2.60 15.85 8.58
N GLN A 97 -1.58 15.98 7.74
CA GLN A 97 -0.96 17.26 7.43
C GLN A 97 -1.00 17.50 5.92
N GLY A 98 -1.70 18.54 5.51
CA GLY A 98 -1.71 19.06 4.16
C GLY A 98 -0.54 20.00 3.90
N PHE A 99 -0.49 20.56 2.69
CA PHE A 99 0.46 21.60 2.34
C PHE A 99 0.37 22.80 3.29
N SER A 100 1.51 23.31 3.69
CA SER A 100 1.62 24.57 4.43
C SER A 100 2.73 25.43 3.82
N PRO A 101 2.46 26.71 3.54
CA PRO A 101 3.46 27.62 2.93
C PRO A 101 4.66 27.92 3.83
N ASN A 102 4.66 27.48 5.07
CA ASN A 102 5.70 27.74 6.06
C ASN A 102 6.59 26.50 6.35
N ASP A 103 6.98 25.75 5.32
CA ASP A 103 7.95 24.64 5.38
C ASP A 103 7.44 23.33 5.96
N TYR A 104 6.18 22.99 5.75
CA TYR A 104 5.70 21.70 6.25
C TYR A 104 5.71 20.63 5.17
N PHE A 105 6.75 19.85 5.23
CA PHE A 105 6.91 18.56 4.60
C PHE A 105 6.77 17.46 5.67
N GLY A 106 6.43 16.27 5.25
CA GLY A 106 6.53 15.08 6.11
C GLY A 106 7.97 14.58 6.11
N THR A 107 8.56 14.46 7.28
CA THR A 107 9.85 13.81 7.46
C THR A 107 9.65 12.30 7.46
N ILE A 108 10.31 11.60 6.54
CA ILE A 108 10.40 10.14 6.56
C ILE A 108 11.51 9.77 7.53
N GLU A 109 12.74 10.20 7.25
CA GLU A 109 13.90 9.99 8.09
C GLU A 109 14.73 11.27 8.16
N TYR A 110 15.23 11.60 9.35
CA TYR A 110 16.20 12.68 9.56
C TYR A 110 17.40 12.15 10.33
N ARG A 111 18.59 12.45 9.85
CA ARG A 111 19.87 12.09 10.49
C ARG A 111 20.77 13.30 10.58
N PHE A 112 21.46 13.39 11.69
CA PHE A 112 22.53 14.34 11.92
C PHE A 112 23.80 13.57 12.29
N ASP A 113 24.90 13.81 11.56
CA ASP A 113 26.18 13.09 11.71
C ASP A 113 26.01 11.56 11.75
N SER A 114 25.18 11.04 10.83
CA SER A 114 24.86 9.62 10.73
C SER A 114 24.03 9.05 11.90
N VAL A 115 23.54 9.88 12.80
CA VAL A 115 22.66 9.47 13.90
C VAL A 115 21.21 9.78 13.54
N SER A 116 20.37 8.75 13.49
CA SER A 116 18.93 8.91 13.25
C SER A 116 18.25 9.68 14.38
N ASP A 117 17.32 10.57 14.03
CA ASP A 117 16.44 11.20 15.02
C ASP A 117 15.65 10.10 15.76
N PRO A 118 15.59 10.14 17.11
CA PRO A 118 14.87 9.13 17.89
C PRO A 118 13.36 9.09 17.57
N ASN A 119 12.80 10.16 17.03
CA ASN A 119 11.38 10.27 16.68
C ASN A 119 11.04 9.63 15.32
N SER A 120 12.04 9.36 14.45
CA SER A 120 11.82 8.67 13.19
C SER A 120 11.41 7.22 13.42
N GLN A 121 10.45 6.75 12.62
CA GLN A 121 10.04 5.34 12.58
C GLN A 121 10.77 4.55 11.49
N TRP A 122 11.48 5.24 10.59
CA TRP A 122 12.15 4.68 9.43
C TRP A 122 13.65 4.56 9.68
N LYS A 123 14.09 3.45 10.27
CA LYS A 123 15.49 3.25 10.66
C LYS A 123 16.09 2.06 9.91
N ASN A 124 17.34 2.19 9.45
CA ASN A 124 18.19 1.07 9.04
C ASN A 124 17.54 0.08 8.06
N ASN A 125 17.39 0.46 6.81
CA ASN A 125 16.87 -0.39 5.73
C ASN A 125 15.41 -0.83 5.94
N ASP A 126 14.62 0.00 6.58
CA ASP A 126 13.22 -0.26 6.83
C ASP A 126 12.37 -0.09 5.56
N GLU A 127 11.54 -1.08 5.29
CA GLU A 127 10.47 -1.01 4.30
C GLU A 127 9.12 -0.87 4.99
N GLY A 128 8.20 -0.12 4.40
CA GLY A 128 6.86 0.09 4.93
C GLY A 128 6.01 0.92 3.99
N TYR A 129 4.86 1.36 4.50
CA TYR A 129 3.88 2.11 3.73
C TYR A 129 3.68 3.50 4.34
N ILE A 130 3.57 4.51 3.48
CA ILE A 130 3.19 5.87 3.85
C ILE A 130 1.74 6.07 3.42
N GLY A 131 0.86 6.42 4.37
CA GLY A 131 -0.52 6.78 4.09
C GLY A 131 -0.62 8.20 3.53
N VAL A 132 -1.39 8.38 2.47
CA VAL A 132 -1.63 9.68 1.85
C VAL A 132 -3.11 9.82 1.48
N SER A 133 -3.57 11.07 1.39
CA SER A 133 -4.89 11.39 0.85
C SER A 133 -4.77 12.49 -0.20
N VAL A 134 -5.60 12.41 -1.23
CA VAL A 134 -5.70 13.42 -2.28
C VAL A 134 -7.14 13.91 -2.37
N VAL A 135 -7.32 15.16 -2.76
CA VAL A 135 -8.65 15.72 -3.00
C VAL A 135 -9.07 15.41 -4.42
N ASN A 136 -10.22 14.78 -4.56
CA ASN A 136 -10.87 14.57 -5.84
C ASN A 136 -12.22 15.28 -5.82
N LYS A 137 -12.31 16.45 -6.43
CA LYS A 137 -13.42 17.39 -6.33
C LYS A 137 -13.65 17.82 -4.87
N ASP A 138 -14.76 17.41 -4.26
CA ASP A 138 -15.14 17.76 -2.89
C ASP A 138 -14.98 16.57 -1.91
N SER A 139 -14.31 15.52 -2.33
CA SER A 139 -14.17 14.26 -1.58
C SER A 139 -12.70 13.84 -1.48
N LEU A 140 -12.39 12.98 -0.51
CA LEU A 140 -11.05 12.45 -0.30
C LEU A 140 -10.88 11.07 -0.96
N GLN A 141 -9.71 10.86 -1.46
CA GLN A 141 -9.26 9.59 -1.98
C GLN A 141 -8.01 9.15 -1.21
N PHE A 142 -8.10 8.03 -0.52
CA PHE A 142 -7.00 7.50 0.30
C PHE A 142 -6.11 6.58 -0.51
N ALA A 143 -4.82 6.62 -0.21
CA ALA A 143 -3.81 5.83 -0.87
C ALA A 143 -2.69 5.44 0.09
N TRP A 144 -1.86 4.50 -0.34
CA TRP A 144 -0.59 4.21 0.29
C TRP A 144 0.53 4.17 -0.77
N VAL A 145 1.73 4.53 -0.34
CA VAL A 145 2.96 4.43 -1.14
C VAL A 145 3.94 3.55 -0.38
N ARG A 146 4.45 2.49 -1.02
CA ARG A 146 5.46 1.61 -0.43
C ARG A 146 6.84 2.17 -0.73
N VAL A 147 7.59 2.38 0.34
CA VAL A 147 8.95 2.88 0.27
C VAL A 147 9.90 2.05 1.12
N GLN A 148 11.16 2.04 0.75
CA GLN A 148 12.25 1.54 1.56
C GLN A 148 13.22 2.69 1.84
N VAL A 149 13.66 2.82 3.08
CA VAL A 149 14.66 3.83 3.48
C VAL A 149 15.94 3.10 3.88
N GLU A 150 17.02 3.36 3.17
CA GLU A 150 18.31 2.75 3.43
C GLU A 150 19.26 3.74 4.10
N ASP A 151 19.60 3.45 5.34
CA ASP A 151 20.54 4.24 6.18
C ASP A 151 20.21 5.74 6.26
N GLY A 152 18.94 6.13 6.01
CA GLY A 152 18.51 7.53 5.95
C GLY A 152 19.15 8.34 4.82
N GLN A 153 19.88 7.68 3.92
CA GLN A 153 20.62 8.28 2.82
C GLN A 153 19.98 8.03 1.47
N ARG A 154 19.02 7.12 1.42
CA ARG A 154 18.39 6.67 0.19
C ARG A 154 16.94 6.32 0.43
N ILE A 155 16.08 6.83 -0.44
CA ILE A 155 14.68 6.42 -0.54
C ILE A 155 14.54 5.58 -1.81
N ILE A 156 13.89 4.44 -1.71
CA ILE A 156 13.49 3.62 -2.86
C ILE A 156 11.97 3.58 -2.89
N LEU A 157 11.36 4.20 -3.89
CA LEU A 157 9.94 4.10 -4.16
C LEU A 157 9.68 2.83 -4.97
N LYS A 158 8.71 2.03 -4.58
CA LYS A 158 8.44 0.70 -5.16
C LYS A 158 7.12 0.62 -5.89
N ASP A 159 6.04 0.94 -5.21
CA ASP A 159 4.68 0.88 -5.75
C ASP A 159 3.72 1.69 -4.90
N TYR A 160 2.51 1.84 -5.37
CA TYR A 160 1.44 2.48 -4.62
C TYR A 160 0.06 1.93 -5.02
N ALA A 161 -0.92 2.17 -4.17
CA ALA A 161 -2.30 1.93 -4.54
C ALA A 161 -3.22 3.00 -3.96
N TYR A 162 -4.33 3.25 -4.63
CA TYR A 162 -5.36 4.17 -4.16
C TYR A 162 -6.76 3.57 -4.24
N GLN A 163 -7.61 4.03 -3.35
CA GLN A 163 -9.02 3.66 -3.28
C GLN A 163 -9.81 4.41 -4.37
N GLN A 164 -10.51 3.70 -5.26
CA GLN A 164 -11.36 4.37 -6.28
C GLN A 164 -12.64 4.95 -5.70
N LYS A 165 -13.18 4.32 -4.65
CA LYS A 165 -14.37 4.82 -3.99
C LYS A 165 -13.96 5.96 -3.06
N LEU A 166 -14.46 7.16 -3.35
CA LEU A 166 -14.19 8.35 -2.57
C LEU A 166 -14.70 8.21 -1.12
N ASP A 167 -14.05 8.89 -0.19
CA ASP A 167 -14.35 8.91 1.24
C ASP A 167 -14.38 7.51 1.90
N SER A 168 -13.70 6.55 1.28
CA SER A 168 -13.60 5.19 1.79
C SER A 168 -12.16 4.85 2.14
N SER A 169 -11.95 4.20 3.28
CA SER A 169 -10.63 3.78 3.75
C SER A 169 -9.93 2.81 2.79
N ILE A 170 -8.60 2.78 2.89
CA ILE A 170 -7.75 1.77 2.28
C ILE A 170 -6.85 1.18 3.36
N PHE A 171 -6.48 -0.09 3.23
CA PHE A 171 -5.52 -0.72 4.12
C PHE A 171 -4.13 -0.74 3.49
N ALA A 172 -3.11 -0.34 4.24
CA ALA A 172 -1.73 -0.32 3.77
C ALA A 172 -1.28 -1.69 3.25
N GLY A 173 -0.69 -1.70 2.05
CA GLY A 173 -0.18 -2.93 1.43
C GLY A 173 -1.25 -3.94 1.00
N HIS A 174 -2.52 -3.65 1.22
CA HIS A 174 -3.58 -4.51 0.72
C HIS A 174 -3.80 -4.25 -0.77
N LEU A 175 -3.61 -5.28 -1.55
CA LEU A 175 -3.90 -5.34 -2.97
C LEU A 175 -5.19 -6.14 -3.18
N TRP A 176 -6.31 -5.57 -2.77
CA TRP A 176 -7.60 -6.14 -3.17
C TRP A 176 -7.81 -5.83 -4.66
N ILE A 177 -7.27 -6.65 -5.53
CA ILE A 177 -7.71 -6.66 -6.91
C ILE A 177 -9.06 -7.36 -6.91
N SER A 178 -10.12 -6.63 -6.64
CA SER A 178 -11.44 -7.15 -6.89
C SER A 178 -11.69 -7.09 -8.40
N ILE A 179 -11.46 -8.20 -9.06
CA ILE A 179 -12.12 -8.43 -10.33
C ILE A 179 -13.55 -8.81 -9.94
N GLU A 180 -14.48 -7.85 -9.95
CA GLU A 180 -15.89 -8.20 -9.86
C GLU A 180 -16.34 -8.92 -11.15
N SER A 181 -16.21 -10.19 -11.11
CA SER A 181 -17.09 -11.08 -11.85
C SER A 181 -18.07 -11.65 -10.82
N ASN A 182 -19.36 -11.79 -11.10
CA ASN A 182 -20.43 -12.29 -10.23
C ASN A 182 -19.93 -12.88 -8.91
N TYR A 183 -19.72 -12.01 -7.88
CA TYR A 183 -19.05 -12.41 -6.65
C TYR A 183 -19.89 -13.42 -5.89
N LEU A 184 -19.26 -14.51 -5.61
CA LEU A 184 -19.70 -15.38 -4.55
C LEU A 184 -19.47 -14.64 -3.22
N SER A 185 -20.47 -13.92 -2.74
CA SER A 185 -20.39 -13.19 -1.48
C SER A 185 -20.10 -14.16 -0.32
N GLY A 186 -19.22 -13.74 0.60
CA GLY A 186 -18.84 -14.54 1.76
C GLY A 186 -17.68 -15.50 1.54
N TYR A 187 -17.03 -15.48 0.37
CA TYR A 187 -15.74 -16.13 0.18
C TYR A 187 -14.64 -15.23 0.75
N MET A 188 -13.67 -15.83 1.39
CA MET A 188 -12.59 -15.12 2.06
C MET A 188 -11.31 -15.97 2.08
N GLY A 189 -10.16 -15.35 1.85
CA GLY A 189 -8.86 -15.97 2.00
C GLY A 189 -7.93 -15.12 2.86
N PHE A 190 -7.20 -15.76 3.78
CA PHE A 190 -6.23 -15.06 4.61
C PHE A 190 -5.13 -16.03 5.10
N VAL A 191 -4.02 -15.43 5.52
CA VAL A 191 -2.94 -16.18 6.17
C VAL A 191 -3.08 -16.02 7.68
N SER A 192 -3.10 -17.15 8.40
CA SER A 192 -3.07 -17.18 9.86
C SER A 192 -1.99 -18.13 10.34
N LYS A 193 -1.04 -17.65 11.11
CA LYS A 193 0.16 -18.39 11.53
C LYS A 193 0.89 -18.91 10.29
N ASP A 194 0.98 -20.23 10.15
CA ASP A 194 1.70 -20.91 9.05
C ASP A 194 0.75 -21.53 8.03
N LYS A 195 -0.51 -21.06 7.96
CA LYS A 195 -1.52 -21.63 7.07
C LYS A 195 -2.19 -20.55 6.24
N LEU A 196 -2.38 -20.87 4.97
CA LEU A 196 -3.40 -20.24 4.14
C LEU A 196 -4.74 -20.88 4.50
N ILE A 197 -5.72 -20.04 4.82
CA ILE A 197 -7.09 -20.44 5.16
C ILE A 197 -8.02 -19.80 4.15
N LEU A 198 -8.82 -20.62 3.49
CA LEU A 198 -9.88 -20.19 2.57
C LEU A 198 -11.22 -20.55 3.19
N ILE A 199 -12.13 -19.61 3.28
CA ILE A 199 -13.47 -19.77 3.86
C ILE A 199 -14.50 -19.48 2.78
N ARG A 200 -15.59 -20.24 2.77
CA ARG A 200 -16.77 -20.00 1.93
C ARG A 200 -18.06 -20.21 2.73
N PRO A 201 -19.20 -19.67 2.28
CA PRO A 201 -20.48 -19.91 2.94
C PRO A 201 -20.81 -21.40 2.98
N GLU A 202 -21.37 -21.87 4.09
CA GLU A 202 -21.71 -23.29 4.31
C GLU A 202 -22.62 -23.87 3.22
N ASN A 203 -23.51 -23.06 2.66
CA ASN A 203 -24.47 -23.47 1.65
C ASN A 203 -24.00 -23.28 0.21
N SER A 204 -22.73 -22.89 -0.01
CA SER A 204 -22.22 -22.73 -1.36
C SER A 204 -21.91 -24.08 -2.03
N LEU A 205 -22.11 -24.15 -3.33
CA LEU A 205 -21.79 -25.33 -4.12
C LEU A 205 -20.28 -25.57 -4.19
N ALA A 206 -19.86 -26.82 -4.42
CA ALA A 206 -18.46 -27.16 -4.59
C ALA A 206 -17.82 -26.29 -5.68
N ALA A 207 -16.64 -25.75 -5.40
CA ALA A 207 -15.90 -24.92 -6.30
C ALA A 207 -14.60 -25.60 -6.73
N ARG A 208 -14.22 -25.46 -8.00
CA ARG A 208 -12.87 -25.79 -8.44
C ARG A 208 -11.97 -24.61 -8.06
N THR A 209 -10.97 -24.87 -7.24
CA THR A 209 -10.06 -23.83 -6.77
C THR A 209 -8.66 -24.07 -7.29
N SER A 210 -8.04 -23.02 -7.82
CA SER A 210 -6.67 -23.03 -8.30
C SER A 210 -5.90 -21.90 -7.63
N ILE A 211 -4.66 -22.16 -7.25
CA ILE A 211 -3.75 -21.21 -6.64
C ILE A 211 -2.57 -21.00 -7.59
N TYR A 212 -2.32 -19.76 -7.92
CA TYR A 212 -1.26 -19.34 -8.84
C TYR A 212 -0.17 -18.58 -8.10
N ASN A 213 1.08 -18.67 -8.56
CA ASN A 213 2.16 -17.80 -8.13
C ASN A 213 2.12 -16.45 -8.86
N SER A 214 3.09 -15.57 -8.54
CA SER A 214 3.28 -14.26 -9.20
C SER A 214 3.43 -14.32 -10.72
N ASP A 215 3.95 -15.44 -11.24
CA ASP A 215 4.20 -15.63 -12.68
C ASP A 215 3.00 -16.25 -13.41
N GLY A 216 1.86 -16.41 -12.71
CA GLY A 216 0.65 -17.04 -13.26
C GLY A 216 0.71 -18.58 -13.38
N LYS A 217 1.72 -19.23 -12.78
CA LYS A 217 1.84 -20.68 -12.77
C LYS A 217 0.97 -21.29 -11.67
N ILE A 218 0.20 -22.32 -12.02
CA ILE A 218 -0.59 -23.08 -11.05
C ILE A 218 0.34 -23.80 -10.07
N LEU A 219 0.15 -23.53 -8.79
CA LEU A 219 0.83 -24.20 -7.68
C LEU A 219 0.00 -25.35 -7.15
N ILE A 220 -1.30 -25.14 -6.97
CA ILE A 220 -2.25 -26.11 -6.46
C ILE A 220 -3.55 -25.94 -7.23
N SER A 221 -4.23 -27.05 -7.50
CA SER A 221 -5.61 -27.06 -8.01
C SER A 221 -6.36 -28.25 -7.41
N GLY A 222 -7.62 -28.02 -7.06
CA GLY A 222 -8.48 -29.06 -6.47
C GLY A 222 -9.91 -28.61 -6.33
N ASN A 223 -10.77 -29.55 -5.92
CA ASN A 223 -12.15 -29.24 -5.60
C ASN A 223 -12.26 -28.86 -4.12
N TRP A 224 -12.76 -27.67 -3.88
CA TRP A 224 -13.04 -27.19 -2.53
C TRP A 224 -14.44 -27.64 -2.12
N VAL A 225 -14.46 -28.60 -1.20
CA VAL A 225 -15.68 -29.18 -0.61
C VAL A 225 -15.67 -28.88 0.88
N GLY A 226 -16.75 -28.32 1.43
CA GLY A 226 -16.81 -27.86 2.83
C GLY A 226 -16.62 -26.34 2.95
N SER A 227 -16.84 -25.80 4.14
CA SER A 227 -16.80 -24.36 4.41
C SER A 227 -15.37 -23.79 4.54
N GLU A 228 -14.41 -24.66 4.84
CA GLU A 228 -13.00 -24.28 5.00
C GLU A 228 -12.07 -25.19 4.18
N TRP A 229 -11.04 -24.58 3.58
CA TRP A 229 -9.91 -25.27 3.00
C TRP A 229 -8.61 -24.62 3.49
N SER A 230 -7.76 -25.39 4.16
CA SER A 230 -6.53 -24.86 4.73
C SER A 230 -5.32 -25.66 4.27
N MET A 231 -4.17 -24.96 4.12
CA MET A 231 -2.91 -25.55 3.71
C MET A 231 -1.72 -24.80 4.28
N PRO A 232 -0.56 -25.46 4.50
CA PRO A 232 0.64 -24.82 5.01
C PRO A 232 1.18 -23.77 4.03
N ILE A 233 1.59 -22.59 4.52
CA ILE A 233 2.14 -21.52 3.65
C ILE A 233 3.55 -21.79 3.16
N HIS A 234 4.33 -22.62 3.86
CA HIS A 234 5.72 -22.94 3.45
C HIS A 234 5.83 -23.63 2.09
N ILE A 235 4.72 -24.13 1.54
CA ILE A 235 4.69 -24.69 0.18
C ILE A 235 4.72 -23.59 -0.90
N PHE A 236 4.40 -22.35 -0.54
CA PHE A 236 4.42 -21.22 -1.44
C PHE A 236 5.76 -20.49 -1.33
N LYS A 237 6.52 -20.46 -2.44
CA LYS A 237 7.79 -19.75 -2.54
C LYS A 237 7.64 -18.33 -3.09
N SER A 238 6.41 -17.84 -3.19
CA SER A 238 6.09 -16.54 -3.73
C SER A 238 5.67 -15.59 -2.63
N SER A 239 6.01 -14.32 -2.76
CA SER A 239 5.58 -13.26 -1.83
C SER A 239 4.07 -13.01 -1.88
N PHE A 240 3.41 -13.40 -2.96
CA PHE A 240 1.95 -13.42 -3.07
C PHE A 240 1.47 -14.58 -3.93
N ILE A 241 0.21 -14.95 -3.73
CA ILE A 241 -0.50 -15.94 -4.53
C ILE A 241 -1.83 -15.36 -4.99
N THR A 242 -2.33 -15.84 -6.12
CA THR A 242 -3.69 -15.57 -6.57
C THR A 242 -4.52 -16.83 -6.44
N VAL A 243 -5.61 -16.75 -5.69
CA VAL A 243 -6.59 -17.84 -5.55
C VAL A 243 -7.75 -17.56 -6.49
N VAL A 244 -8.11 -18.53 -7.28
CA VAL A 244 -9.27 -18.51 -8.17
C VAL A 244 -10.17 -19.67 -7.83
N SER A 245 -11.42 -19.41 -7.45
CA SER A 245 -12.43 -20.43 -7.20
C SER A 245 -13.60 -20.25 -8.16
N GLU A 246 -13.93 -21.28 -8.90
CA GLU A 246 -14.99 -21.31 -9.90
C GLU A 246 -16.09 -22.28 -9.46
N SER A 247 -17.32 -21.83 -9.44
CA SER A 247 -18.52 -22.65 -9.21
C SER A 247 -19.57 -22.30 -10.26
N ILE A 248 -20.70 -23.02 -10.24
CA ILE A 248 -21.84 -22.71 -11.12
C ILE A 248 -22.45 -21.33 -10.80
N ASP A 249 -22.27 -20.84 -9.58
CA ASP A 249 -22.83 -19.55 -9.13
C ASP A 249 -21.91 -18.36 -9.48
N GLY A 250 -20.68 -18.61 -9.93
CA GLY A 250 -19.74 -17.57 -10.30
C GLY A 250 -18.28 -17.92 -10.02
N ILE A 251 -17.46 -16.89 -10.07
CA ILE A 251 -16.03 -16.96 -9.84
C ILE A 251 -15.67 -16.07 -8.67
N TRP A 252 -14.79 -16.56 -7.80
CA TRP A 252 -14.13 -15.76 -6.78
C TRP A 252 -12.63 -15.74 -7.05
N VAL A 253 -12.04 -14.54 -7.00
CA VAL A 253 -10.60 -14.33 -7.21
C VAL A 253 -10.07 -13.48 -6.07
N GLU A 254 -9.01 -13.92 -5.44
CA GLU A 254 -8.34 -13.16 -4.37
C GLU A 254 -6.83 -13.28 -4.49
N LYS A 255 -6.14 -12.16 -4.30
CA LYS A 255 -4.68 -12.11 -4.22
C LYS A 255 -4.29 -12.01 -2.76
N ILE A 256 -3.51 -12.96 -2.28
CA ILE A 256 -3.14 -13.09 -0.86
C ILE A 256 -1.64 -12.90 -0.73
N PHE A 257 -1.24 -12.00 0.14
CA PHE A 257 0.16 -11.77 0.45
C PHE A 257 0.67 -12.81 1.45
N ILE A 258 1.83 -13.38 1.16
CA ILE A 258 2.50 -14.34 2.04
C ILE A 258 3.78 -13.67 2.54
N ALA A 259 3.72 -13.14 3.76
CA ALA A 259 4.93 -12.69 4.45
C ALA A 259 5.81 -13.91 4.76
N GLN A 260 7.03 -13.91 4.26
CA GLN A 260 8.05 -14.91 4.58
C GLN A 260 8.93 -14.41 5.72
#